data_bbe4d5c0055d94ba8cb5c7ed95d16011
#
_entry.id   bbe4d5c0055d94ba8cb5c7ed95d16011
#
_cell.length_a   1.000
_cell.length_b   1.000
_cell.length_c   1.000
_cell.angle_alpha   90.00
_cell.angle_beta   90.00
_cell.angle_gamma   90.00
#
_symmetry.space_group_name_H-M   'P 1'
#
loop_
_entity.id
_entity.type
_entity.pdbx_description
1 polymer ?
#
loop_
_entity_poly.entity_id
_entity_poly.type
_entity_poly.pdbx_seq_one_letter_code
_entity_poly.pdbx_strand_id
1 'polypeptide(L)'
;PVYGGAAEALFKMCVGNGIGVKLGDGVTSTALFAPSYGSFFVELADGAELPAASDAVLIDEVGETTEAYELSACGETISLADLQEAWEAQLEPVFPYRAEGDAVEPVSFGSATPLTYNGTIARPRVVIPVFPGNNCEYDSARAFEQAGAVVDTFVINNLTPDKVAESTAELVRLIKNSQIIILPG
;
A
#
# COMPACT_ATOMS: atom_id res chain seq x y z
N PRO A 1 13.54 -2.13 8.30
CA PRO A 1 14.49 -3.17 7.84
C PRO A 1 14.19 -4.51 8.51
N VAL A 2 14.07 -5.55 7.69
CA VAL A 2 13.77 -6.90 8.15
C VAL A 2 14.89 -7.87 7.74
N TYR A 3 14.56 -8.98 7.14
CA TYR A 3 15.51 -10.06 6.83
C TYR A 3 16.68 -9.62 5.95
N GLY A 4 16.45 -8.82 4.91
CA GLY A 4 17.51 -8.27 4.03
C GLY A 4 18.21 -7.02 4.59
N GLY A 5 17.91 -6.63 5.82
CA GLY A 5 18.54 -5.50 6.51
C GLY A 5 18.21 -4.13 5.91
N ALA A 6 19.12 -3.21 6.14
CA ALA A 6 19.05 -1.84 5.63
C ALA A 6 19.12 -1.81 4.09
N ALA A 7 19.94 -2.66 3.48
CA ALA A 7 20.11 -2.72 2.03
C ALA A 7 18.78 -3.00 1.31
N GLU A 8 18.02 -4.00 1.76
CA GLU A 8 16.71 -4.31 1.19
C GLU A 8 15.71 -3.16 1.37
N ALA A 9 15.67 -2.58 2.57
CA ALA A 9 14.73 -1.50 2.86
C ALA A 9 15.01 -0.26 2.00
N LEU A 10 16.26 0.17 1.91
CA LEU A 10 16.67 1.32 1.11
C LEU A 10 16.45 1.07 -0.39
N PHE A 11 16.82 -0.11 -0.88
CA PHE A 11 16.54 -0.50 -2.26
C PHE A 11 15.05 -0.33 -2.60
N LYS A 12 14.16 -0.91 -1.79
CA LYS A 12 12.70 -0.82 -2.02
C LYS A 12 12.17 0.60 -1.93
N MET A 13 12.70 1.43 -1.02
CA MET A 13 12.33 2.84 -0.93
C MET A 13 12.75 3.61 -2.20
N CYS A 14 13.96 3.36 -2.69
CA CYS A 14 14.48 3.98 -3.91
C CYS A 14 13.67 3.58 -5.15
N VAL A 15 13.37 2.28 -5.31
CA VAL A 15 12.57 1.76 -6.44
C VAL A 15 11.18 2.39 -6.48
N GLY A 16 10.51 2.48 -5.32
CA GLY A 16 9.16 3.05 -5.24
C GLY A 16 9.07 4.52 -5.65
N ASN A 17 10.12 5.29 -5.39
CA ASN A 17 10.18 6.73 -5.66
C ASN A 17 10.99 7.09 -6.93
N GLY A 18 11.73 6.14 -7.51
CA GLY A 18 12.60 6.37 -8.67
C GLY A 18 13.80 7.28 -8.35
N ILE A 19 14.30 7.25 -7.11
CA ILE A 19 15.42 8.06 -6.61
C ILE A 19 16.57 7.18 -6.17
N GLY A 20 17.76 7.77 -6.05
CA GLY A 20 18.92 7.10 -5.50
C GLY A 20 19.17 7.43 -4.02
N VAL A 21 20.18 6.78 -3.45
CA VAL A 21 20.66 7.04 -2.11
C VAL A 21 22.17 6.91 -2.03
N LYS A 22 22.81 7.83 -1.32
CA LYS A 22 24.21 7.79 -0.99
C LYS A 22 24.37 7.71 0.52
N LEU A 23 24.92 6.61 1.00
CA LEU A 23 25.14 6.40 2.42
C LEU A 23 26.46 7.00 2.88
N GLY A 24 26.49 7.43 4.14
CA GLY A 24 27.67 7.99 4.76
C GLY A 24 28.78 6.95 4.97
N ASP A 25 30.04 7.41 5.08
CA ASP A 25 31.23 6.57 5.24
C ASP A 25 31.24 5.70 6.52
N GLY A 26 30.40 6.03 7.49
CA GLY A 26 30.23 5.26 8.72
C GLY A 26 29.40 3.98 8.56
N VAL A 27 28.70 3.82 7.45
CA VAL A 27 27.89 2.63 7.19
C VAL A 27 28.78 1.50 6.69
N THR A 28 28.72 0.37 7.37
CA THR A 28 29.51 -0.82 7.01
C THR A 28 28.64 -1.85 6.27
N SER A 29 29.28 -2.70 5.45
CA SER A 29 28.57 -3.79 4.77
C SER A 29 27.87 -4.74 5.74
N THR A 30 28.46 -4.99 6.91
CA THR A 30 27.82 -5.78 7.95
C THR A 30 26.54 -5.14 8.46
N ALA A 31 26.53 -3.83 8.68
CA ALA A 31 25.34 -3.09 9.12
C ALA A 31 24.25 -3.06 8.04
N LEU A 32 24.63 -2.97 6.75
CA LEU A 32 23.68 -2.97 5.64
C LEU A 32 22.86 -4.26 5.55
N PHE A 33 23.49 -5.41 5.80
CA PHE A 33 22.83 -6.71 5.64
C PHE A 33 22.40 -7.36 6.95
N ALA A 34 22.66 -6.72 8.10
CA ALA A 34 22.19 -7.21 9.39
C ALA A 34 20.67 -7.05 9.52
N PRO A 35 19.93 -8.09 9.95
CA PRO A 35 18.53 -7.94 10.29
C PRO A 35 18.34 -6.91 11.40
N SER A 36 17.46 -5.94 11.19
CA SER A 36 17.22 -4.84 12.13
C SER A 36 15.73 -4.68 12.40
N TYR A 37 15.13 -5.71 12.97
CA TYR A 37 13.70 -5.70 13.30
C TYR A 37 13.38 -4.59 14.31
N GLY A 38 12.30 -3.84 14.01
CA GLY A 38 11.86 -2.73 14.83
C GLY A 38 12.55 -1.39 14.50
N SER A 39 13.51 -1.37 13.57
CA SER A 39 14.09 -0.14 13.03
C SER A 39 13.29 0.40 11.86
N PHE A 40 13.37 1.70 11.61
CA PHE A 40 12.70 2.39 10.50
C PHE A 40 13.71 3.26 9.76
N PHE A 41 13.56 3.32 8.43
CA PHE A 41 14.15 4.39 7.63
C PHE A 41 13.07 5.41 7.32
N VAL A 42 13.44 6.67 7.42
CA VAL A 42 12.55 7.81 7.16
C VAL A 42 13.30 8.79 6.28
N GLU A 43 12.69 9.19 5.17
CA GLU A 43 13.17 10.32 4.38
C GLU A 43 12.62 11.60 5.01
N LEU A 44 13.49 12.56 5.25
CA LEU A 44 13.12 13.87 5.77
C LEU A 44 13.04 14.88 4.62
N ALA A 45 12.09 15.81 4.72
CA ALA A 45 12.03 16.93 3.79
C ALA A 45 13.26 17.84 3.94
N ASP A 46 13.63 18.52 2.87
CA ASP A 46 14.74 19.48 2.86
C ASP A 46 14.60 20.52 3.98
N GLY A 47 15.65 20.63 4.78
CA GLY A 47 15.70 21.55 5.92
C GLY A 47 14.95 21.09 7.16
N ALA A 48 14.40 19.88 7.17
CA ALA A 48 13.84 19.31 8.39
C ALA A 48 14.97 18.98 9.38
N GLU A 49 14.73 19.27 10.66
CA GLU A 49 15.68 18.91 11.71
C GLU A 49 15.52 17.45 12.11
N LEU A 50 16.64 16.78 12.33
CA LEU A 50 16.65 15.42 12.86
C LEU A 50 16.05 15.41 14.27
N PRO A 51 15.06 14.56 14.56
CA PRO A 51 14.50 14.47 15.91
C PRO A 51 15.58 14.10 16.95
N ALA A 52 15.43 14.56 18.16
CA ALA A 52 16.35 14.21 19.23
C ALA A 52 16.23 12.73 19.61
N ALA A 53 17.36 12.04 19.70
CA ALA A 53 17.41 10.69 20.26
C ALA A 53 16.99 10.68 21.75
N SER A 54 16.53 9.54 22.24
CA SER A 54 16.17 9.32 23.63
C SER A 54 16.85 8.06 24.15
N ASP A 55 16.74 7.81 25.45
CA ASP A 55 17.27 6.58 26.05
C ASP A 55 16.67 5.29 25.48
N ALA A 56 15.47 5.41 24.86
CA ALA A 56 14.74 4.27 24.28
C ALA A 56 14.84 4.19 22.76
N VAL A 57 15.24 5.27 22.07
CA VAL A 57 15.25 5.35 20.60
C VAL A 57 16.54 6.00 20.13
N LEU A 58 17.31 5.23 19.34
CA LEU A 58 18.47 5.76 18.63
C LEU A 58 17.97 6.38 17.31
N ILE A 59 18.50 7.55 16.98
CA ILE A 59 18.18 8.25 15.74
C ILE A 59 19.51 8.72 15.14
N ASP A 60 19.82 8.24 13.96
CA ASP A 60 21.04 8.56 13.24
C ASP A 60 20.74 8.95 11.81
N GLU A 61 21.47 9.91 11.29
CA GLU A 61 21.53 10.20 9.86
C GLU A 61 22.43 9.15 9.18
N VAL A 62 21.89 8.44 8.20
CA VAL A 62 22.61 7.36 7.50
C VAL A 62 23.06 7.74 6.11
N GLY A 63 22.53 8.82 5.54
CA GLY A 63 22.85 9.26 4.17
C GLY A 63 21.88 10.28 3.62
N GLU A 64 21.96 10.51 2.33
CA GLU A 64 21.16 11.47 1.58
C GLU A 64 20.53 10.82 0.35
N THR A 65 19.33 11.28 -0.04
CA THR A 65 18.71 10.91 -1.30
C THR A 65 19.37 11.65 -2.46
N THR A 66 19.38 11.03 -3.63
CA THR A 66 20.01 11.60 -4.83
C THR A 66 19.10 11.49 -6.05
N GLU A 67 19.28 12.39 -7.03
CA GLU A 67 18.54 12.29 -8.30
C GLU A 67 19.05 11.14 -9.17
N ALA A 68 20.34 10.77 -9.03
CA ALA A 68 20.89 9.63 -9.75
C ALA A 68 20.28 8.33 -9.24
N TYR A 69 19.73 7.49 -10.13
CA TYR A 69 19.11 6.23 -9.75
C TYR A 69 20.16 5.16 -9.45
N GLU A 70 20.90 5.39 -8.38
CA GLU A 70 22.05 4.61 -7.92
C GLU A 70 22.04 4.47 -6.40
N LEU A 71 22.60 3.39 -5.89
CA LEU A 71 22.87 3.19 -4.47
C LEU A 71 24.38 3.22 -4.26
N SER A 72 24.86 4.19 -3.48
CA SER A 72 26.27 4.32 -3.11
C SER A 72 26.46 4.00 -1.63
N ALA A 73 27.30 3.02 -1.33
CA ALA A 73 27.63 2.59 0.02
C ALA A 73 28.97 1.88 0.07
N CYS A 74 29.70 2.00 1.17
CA CYS A 74 30.96 1.29 1.42
C CYS A 74 32.03 1.51 0.33
N GLY A 75 32.02 2.66 -0.31
CA GLY A 75 32.96 2.98 -1.40
C GLY A 75 32.59 2.40 -2.77
N GLU A 76 31.46 1.77 -2.90
CA GLU A 76 30.93 1.22 -4.14
C GLU A 76 29.63 1.93 -4.54
N THR A 77 29.37 1.93 -5.85
CA THR A 77 28.11 2.46 -6.41
C THR A 77 27.54 1.41 -7.34
N ILE A 78 26.25 1.14 -7.19
CA ILE A 78 25.52 0.17 -8.00
C ILE A 78 24.28 0.83 -8.63
N SER A 79 24.01 0.49 -9.89
CA SER A 79 22.81 0.91 -10.59
C SER A 79 21.57 0.28 -9.95
N LEU A 80 20.61 1.11 -9.55
CA LEU A 80 19.30 0.62 -9.05
C LEU A 80 18.46 0.00 -10.17
N ALA A 81 18.66 0.40 -11.43
CA ALA A 81 18.01 -0.23 -12.56
C ALA A 81 18.44 -1.70 -12.71
N ASP A 82 19.74 -1.97 -12.58
CA ASP A 82 20.26 -3.34 -12.67
C ASP A 82 19.80 -4.19 -11.49
N LEU A 83 19.76 -3.61 -10.29
CA LEU A 83 19.25 -4.30 -9.10
C LEU A 83 17.74 -4.60 -9.23
N GLN A 84 16.98 -3.66 -9.75
CA GLN A 84 15.56 -3.82 -9.99
C GLN A 84 15.30 -4.92 -11.01
N GLU A 85 16.00 -4.91 -12.13
CA GLU A 85 15.89 -5.96 -13.14
C GLU A 85 16.21 -7.34 -12.56
N ALA A 86 17.30 -7.46 -11.79
CA ALA A 86 17.67 -8.71 -11.13
C ALA A 86 16.61 -9.19 -10.12
N TRP A 87 15.97 -8.27 -9.41
CA TRP A 87 14.93 -8.57 -8.44
C TRP A 87 13.62 -9.01 -9.11
N GLU A 88 13.19 -8.28 -10.12
CA GLU A 88 11.94 -8.54 -10.86
C GLU A 88 12.04 -9.82 -11.71
N ALA A 89 13.20 -10.10 -12.32
CA ALA A 89 13.40 -11.27 -13.17
C ALA A 89 13.22 -12.62 -12.47
N GLN A 90 13.27 -12.67 -11.16
CA GLN A 90 13.21 -13.94 -10.40
C GLN A 90 11.91 -14.72 -10.62
N LEU A 91 10.79 -14.03 -10.71
CA LEU A 91 9.46 -14.66 -10.91
C LEU A 91 8.91 -14.46 -12.32
N GLU A 92 9.59 -13.70 -13.18
CA GLU A 92 9.12 -13.39 -14.53
C GLU A 92 8.75 -14.63 -15.36
N PRO A 93 9.50 -15.75 -15.32
CA PRO A 93 9.16 -16.94 -16.09
C PRO A 93 7.88 -17.64 -15.64
N VAL A 94 7.45 -17.41 -14.39
CA VAL A 94 6.29 -18.09 -13.78
C VAL A 94 5.11 -17.14 -13.61
N PHE A 95 5.41 -15.89 -13.31
CA PHE A 95 4.41 -14.85 -13.07
C PHE A 95 4.91 -13.53 -13.67
N PRO A 96 4.73 -13.32 -14.97
CA PRO A 96 5.15 -12.09 -15.64
C PRO A 96 4.50 -10.87 -15.02
N TYR A 97 5.30 -9.84 -14.71
CA TYR A 97 4.80 -8.57 -14.17
C TYR A 97 4.60 -7.51 -15.25
N ARG A 98 5.22 -7.70 -16.42
CA ARG A 98 5.04 -6.84 -17.59
C ARG A 98 4.00 -7.42 -18.53
N ALA A 99 2.99 -6.63 -18.87
CA ALA A 99 2.06 -6.97 -19.93
C ALA A 99 2.69 -6.65 -21.30
N GLU A 100 2.57 -7.56 -22.25
CA GLU A 100 2.86 -7.24 -23.65
C GLU A 100 1.69 -6.42 -24.22
N GLY A 101 1.98 -5.30 -24.84
CA GLY A 101 0.98 -4.44 -25.45
C GLY A 101 1.48 -3.03 -25.71
N ASP A 102 0.66 -2.25 -26.38
CA ASP A 102 0.94 -0.83 -26.59
C ASP A 102 0.86 -0.03 -25.28
N ALA A 103 1.74 0.93 -25.14
CA ALA A 103 1.70 1.84 -24.00
C ALA A 103 0.34 2.58 -23.96
N VAL A 104 -0.32 2.52 -22.83
CA VAL A 104 -1.58 3.25 -22.61
C VAL A 104 -1.23 4.65 -22.11
N GLU A 105 -1.88 5.67 -22.71
CA GLU A 105 -1.74 7.04 -22.23
C GLU A 105 -2.13 7.13 -20.74
N PRO A 106 -1.28 7.70 -19.89
CA PRO A 106 -1.57 7.81 -18.47
C PRO A 106 -2.80 8.68 -18.24
N VAL A 107 -3.77 8.14 -17.52
CA VAL A 107 -4.94 8.89 -17.08
C VAL A 107 -4.60 9.61 -15.80
N SER A 108 -4.60 10.94 -15.83
CA SER A 108 -4.42 11.75 -14.63
C SER A 108 -5.74 12.40 -14.21
N PHE A 109 -6.03 12.37 -12.92
CA PHE A 109 -7.18 13.06 -12.33
C PHE A 109 -6.67 14.26 -11.54
N GLY A 110 -6.93 15.44 -12.05
CA GLY A 110 -6.42 16.72 -11.51
C GLY A 110 -7.45 17.56 -10.74
N SER A 111 -8.59 16.97 -10.33
CA SER A 111 -9.58 17.73 -9.56
C SER A 111 -9.11 17.94 -8.12
N ALA A 112 -8.88 19.19 -7.77
CA ALA A 112 -8.58 19.58 -6.39
C ALA A 112 -9.84 19.88 -5.55
N THR A 113 -11.04 19.77 -6.13
CA THR A 113 -12.27 20.08 -5.41
C THR A 113 -12.74 18.85 -4.66
N PRO A 114 -12.73 18.85 -3.32
CA PRO A 114 -13.28 17.76 -2.54
C PRO A 114 -14.77 17.57 -2.86
N LEU A 115 -15.18 16.34 -3.10
CA LEU A 115 -16.61 16.02 -3.19
C LEU A 115 -17.20 16.15 -1.79
N THR A 116 -18.04 17.17 -1.59
CA THR A 116 -18.72 17.39 -0.32
C THR A 116 -20.11 16.80 -0.40
N TYR A 117 -20.45 15.92 0.51
CA TYR A 117 -21.80 15.41 0.64
C TYR A 117 -22.70 16.49 1.29
N ASN A 118 -23.65 16.99 0.54
CA ASN A 118 -24.62 17.99 1.00
C ASN A 118 -26.00 17.37 1.34
N GLY A 119 -26.04 16.06 1.59
CA GLY A 119 -27.26 15.35 1.88
C GLY A 119 -27.76 15.53 3.32
N THR A 120 -29.02 15.21 3.53
CA THR A 120 -29.73 15.35 4.82
C THR A 120 -29.81 14.04 5.60
N ILE A 121 -29.09 12.98 5.17
CA ILE A 121 -29.13 11.67 5.81
C ILE A 121 -28.18 11.65 7.01
N ALA A 122 -28.74 11.69 8.20
CA ALA A 122 -27.95 11.70 9.44
C ALA A 122 -27.26 10.36 9.73
N ARG A 123 -27.84 9.25 9.28
CA ARG A 123 -27.29 7.90 9.47
C ARG A 123 -27.38 7.14 8.13
N PRO A 124 -26.31 7.16 7.32
CA PRO A 124 -26.31 6.47 6.04
C PRO A 124 -26.40 4.95 6.25
N ARG A 125 -27.10 4.28 5.33
CA ARG A 125 -27.12 2.81 5.26
C ARG A 125 -25.97 2.34 4.38
N VAL A 126 -25.26 1.34 4.87
CA VAL A 126 -24.18 0.67 4.17
C VAL A 126 -24.61 -0.77 3.89
N VAL A 127 -24.49 -1.23 2.67
CA VAL A 127 -24.64 -2.65 2.34
C VAL A 127 -23.28 -3.28 2.04
N ILE A 128 -23.02 -4.41 2.66
CA ILE A 128 -21.82 -5.21 2.48
C ILE A 128 -22.24 -6.59 1.96
N PRO A 129 -22.27 -6.80 0.63
CA PRO A 129 -22.51 -8.14 0.11
C PRO A 129 -21.30 -9.03 0.35
N VAL A 130 -21.57 -10.23 0.84
CA VAL A 130 -20.55 -11.25 1.14
C VAL A 130 -20.70 -12.38 0.13
N PHE A 131 -19.71 -12.48 -0.75
CA PHE A 131 -19.61 -13.57 -1.73
C PHE A 131 -18.72 -14.70 -1.19
N PRO A 132 -18.83 -15.91 -1.72
CA PRO A 132 -17.91 -16.99 -1.36
C PRO A 132 -16.44 -16.57 -1.59
N GLY A 133 -15.64 -16.69 -0.53
CA GLY A 133 -14.22 -16.28 -0.56
C GLY A 133 -13.92 -14.86 -0.09
N ASN A 134 -14.94 -14.02 0.16
CA ASN A 134 -14.74 -12.72 0.78
C ASN A 134 -14.31 -12.86 2.25
N ASN A 135 -13.50 -11.89 2.67
CA ASN A 135 -13.14 -11.65 4.07
C ASN A 135 -13.38 -10.18 4.43
N CYS A 136 -13.06 -9.80 5.66
CA CYS A 136 -13.12 -8.42 6.15
C CYS A 136 -14.52 -7.80 6.27
N GLU A 137 -15.60 -8.55 6.09
CA GLU A 137 -16.97 -8.04 6.26
C GLU A 137 -17.24 -7.55 7.68
N TYR A 138 -16.71 -8.23 8.69
CA TYR A 138 -16.88 -7.84 10.10
C TYR A 138 -16.10 -6.58 10.44
N ASP A 139 -14.86 -6.47 9.97
CA ASP A 139 -14.03 -5.29 10.23
C ASP A 139 -14.58 -4.06 9.50
N SER A 140 -15.04 -4.25 8.27
CA SER A 140 -15.71 -3.20 7.50
C SER A 140 -17.00 -2.75 8.18
N ALA A 141 -17.86 -3.69 8.59
CA ALA A 141 -19.09 -3.38 9.30
C ALA A 141 -18.82 -2.55 10.57
N ARG A 142 -17.87 -3.01 11.39
CA ARG A 142 -17.48 -2.32 12.63
C ARG A 142 -16.99 -0.90 12.38
N ALA A 143 -16.17 -0.69 11.35
CA ALA A 143 -15.65 0.64 11.01
C ALA A 143 -16.78 1.62 10.64
N PHE A 144 -17.75 1.18 9.83
CA PHE A 144 -18.89 2.00 9.45
C PHE A 144 -19.86 2.25 10.61
N GLU A 145 -20.09 1.25 11.46
CA GLU A 145 -20.92 1.39 12.68
C GLU A 145 -20.30 2.40 13.66
N GLN A 146 -18.97 2.35 13.85
CA GLN A 146 -18.25 3.32 14.67
C GLN A 146 -18.34 4.75 14.12
N ALA A 147 -18.41 4.88 12.79
CA ALA A 147 -18.66 6.16 12.12
C ALA A 147 -20.14 6.60 12.18
N GLY A 148 -21.03 5.81 12.79
CA GLY A 148 -22.45 6.14 12.99
C GLY A 148 -23.38 5.69 11.87
N ALA A 149 -22.94 4.88 10.93
CA ALA A 149 -23.78 4.31 9.89
C ALA A 149 -24.67 3.15 10.41
N VAL A 150 -25.64 2.77 9.58
CA VAL A 150 -26.44 1.52 9.75
C VAL A 150 -25.93 0.53 8.72
N VAL A 151 -25.42 -0.63 9.16
CA VAL A 151 -24.78 -1.61 8.28
C VAL A 151 -25.66 -2.83 8.09
N ASP A 152 -25.86 -3.23 6.84
CA ASP A 152 -26.50 -4.47 6.41
C ASP A 152 -25.44 -5.38 5.78
N THR A 153 -24.95 -6.39 6.49
CA THR A 153 -24.09 -7.44 5.93
C THR A 153 -24.98 -8.54 5.34
N PHE A 154 -24.85 -8.78 4.03
CA PHE A 154 -25.73 -9.70 3.30
C PHE A 154 -24.95 -10.82 2.62
N VAL A 155 -25.16 -12.05 3.08
CA VAL A 155 -24.48 -13.23 2.52
C VAL A 155 -25.22 -13.72 1.26
N ILE A 156 -24.48 -13.83 0.16
CA ILE A 156 -24.99 -14.39 -1.10
C ILE A 156 -25.10 -15.91 -0.99
N ASN A 157 -26.29 -16.45 -1.14
CA ASN A 157 -26.51 -17.88 -1.16
C ASN A 157 -26.37 -18.40 -2.60
N ASN A 158 -25.33 -19.21 -2.83
CA ASN A 158 -24.99 -19.76 -4.13
C ASN A 158 -25.19 -21.28 -4.26
N LEU A 159 -25.96 -21.89 -3.36
CA LEU A 159 -26.16 -23.35 -3.33
C LEU A 159 -26.93 -23.90 -4.54
N THR A 160 -27.84 -23.10 -5.10
CA THR A 160 -28.61 -23.48 -6.31
C THR A 160 -28.82 -22.25 -7.20
N PRO A 161 -29.11 -22.43 -8.51
CA PRO A 161 -29.45 -21.30 -9.39
C PRO A 161 -30.60 -20.44 -8.86
N ASP A 162 -31.64 -21.04 -8.28
CA ASP A 162 -32.78 -20.30 -7.71
C ASP A 162 -32.34 -19.46 -6.51
N LYS A 163 -31.43 -19.98 -5.67
CA LYS A 163 -30.89 -19.23 -4.53
C LYS A 163 -30.00 -18.08 -4.96
N VAL A 164 -29.27 -18.23 -6.05
CA VAL A 164 -28.53 -17.12 -6.66
C VAL A 164 -29.49 -16.04 -7.15
N ALA A 165 -30.56 -16.41 -7.84
CA ALA A 165 -31.55 -15.46 -8.33
C ALA A 165 -32.25 -14.71 -7.17
N GLU A 166 -32.68 -15.43 -6.12
CA GLU A 166 -33.26 -14.84 -4.91
C GLU A 166 -32.28 -13.85 -4.23
N SER A 167 -31.00 -14.27 -4.04
CA SER A 167 -29.96 -13.43 -3.42
C SER A 167 -29.69 -12.19 -4.27
N THR A 168 -29.66 -12.32 -5.59
CA THR A 168 -29.48 -11.19 -6.50
C THR A 168 -30.62 -10.19 -6.38
N ALA A 169 -31.87 -10.65 -6.35
CA ALA A 169 -33.04 -9.80 -6.22
C ALA A 169 -33.02 -9.04 -4.88
N GLU A 170 -32.67 -9.73 -3.79
CA GLU A 170 -32.58 -9.11 -2.47
C GLU A 170 -31.39 -8.12 -2.38
N LEU A 171 -30.24 -8.44 -2.95
CA LEU A 171 -29.11 -7.53 -3.02
C LEU A 171 -29.48 -6.24 -3.76
N VAL A 172 -30.15 -6.34 -4.90
CA VAL A 172 -30.64 -5.17 -5.66
C VAL A 172 -31.58 -4.32 -4.79
N ARG A 173 -32.45 -4.95 -4.01
CA ARG A 173 -33.34 -4.23 -3.07
C ARG A 173 -32.55 -3.50 -2.00
N LEU A 174 -31.53 -4.14 -1.41
CA LEU A 174 -30.67 -3.55 -0.38
C LEU A 174 -29.87 -2.37 -0.96
N ILE A 175 -29.28 -2.54 -2.15
CA ILE A 175 -28.53 -1.47 -2.83
C ILE A 175 -29.39 -0.23 -3.05
N LYS A 176 -30.64 -0.40 -3.54
CA LYS A 176 -31.56 0.72 -3.76
C LYS A 176 -31.92 1.48 -2.47
N ASN A 177 -31.81 0.85 -1.33
CA ASN A 177 -32.10 1.43 -0.02
C ASN A 177 -30.87 1.89 0.75
N SER A 178 -29.67 1.83 0.13
CA SER A 178 -28.41 2.19 0.76
C SER A 178 -27.79 3.41 0.10
N GLN A 179 -26.90 4.08 0.80
CA GLN A 179 -26.10 5.21 0.30
C GLN A 179 -24.66 4.80 0.01
N ILE A 180 -24.22 3.70 0.61
CA ILE A 180 -22.85 3.18 0.50
C ILE A 180 -22.92 1.70 0.21
N ILE A 181 -22.07 1.26 -0.72
CA ILE A 181 -21.84 -0.16 -1.04
C ILE A 181 -20.36 -0.43 -0.82
N ILE A 182 -20.05 -1.48 -0.08
CA ILE A 182 -18.67 -1.91 0.18
C ILE A 182 -18.50 -3.35 -0.30
N LEU A 183 -17.51 -3.56 -1.14
CA LEU A 183 -17.07 -4.87 -1.59
C LEU A 183 -15.75 -5.19 -0.89
N PRO A 184 -15.76 -5.92 0.23
CA PRO A 184 -14.52 -6.31 0.90
C PRO A 184 -13.73 -7.34 0.10
N GLY A 185 -12.43 -7.43 0.39
CA GLY A 185 -11.52 -8.38 -0.27
C GLY A 185 -11.71 -9.84 0.16
#